data_e7783d77f51fd921114eaffa00656f64
#
_entry.id   e7783d77f51fd921114eaffa00656f64
#
_cell.length_a   1.000
_cell.length_b   1.000
_cell.length_c   1.000
_cell.angle_alpha   90.00
_cell.angle_beta   90.00
_cell.angle_gamma   90.00
#
_symmetry.space_group_name_H-M   'P 1'
#
loop_
_entity.id
_entity.type
_entity.pdbx_description
1 polymer ?
#
loop_
_entity_poly.entity_id
_entity_poly.type
_entity_poly.pdbx_seq_one_letter_code
_entity_poly.pdbx_strand_id
1 'polypeptide(L)'
;MEELYNGIRLPDVWPPRNMDDMSLSELPVPYLENRPDVALIDVGRQLFVDDFLIEENWLEKRFHQAVLDETPVLAPETPMEWNKGVAPVAAPFTDGCWYDPADGVYRLYYHAGWFDGTALAVSADGRHFTRKMLDNQVGTNRIFVPKPGWQRDGSCVWLDQETEHPEERYKMFHYFRTPEGDVAQVAVSADGMHFGDPVTTGLCGDNTSFFYNPFRKKWVFSIRTGLPSTPWYSRGRSYYECDRFMEGASWANDQIAFWQRCDVRDLRESEPGTIYNKNLPPQLYHLNCVGYESVMLGLFAIIKGFDQAHNAVCENSGVPKHIDLHAGFSRDGFHFSRDNRSPFIRCTDRPGSWARGYLHACGGLCLVSPEE
;
A
#
# COMPACT_ATOMS: atom_id res chain seq x y z
N MET A 1 -12.25 -12.89 -23.92
CA MET A 1 -12.98 -12.32 -22.75
C MET A 1 -12.73 -13.25 -21.58
N GLU A 2 -12.07 -12.78 -20.50
CA GLU A 2 -11.76 -13.54 -19.29
C GLU A 2 -12.97 -13.49 -18.35
N GLU A 3 -13.40 -14.65 -17.83
CA GLU A 3 -14.43 -14.72 -16.78
C GLU A 3 -13.75 -15.00 -15.44
N LEU A 4 -14.04 -14.19 -14.44
CA LEU A 4 -13.46 -14.29 -13.11
C LEU A 4 -14.19 -15.32 -12.26
N TYR A 5 -13.55 -15.70 -11.15
CA TYR A 5 -14.05 -16.64 -10.14
C TYR A 5 -15.46 -16.34 -9.62
N ASN A 6 -15.93 -15.11 -9.70
CA ASN A 6 -17.24 -14.64 -9.21
C ASN A 6 -18.26 -14.39 -10.34
N GLY A 7 -17.94 -14.79 -11.57
CA GLY A 7 -18.80 -14.65 -12.76
C GLY A 7 -18.68 -13.29 -13.47
N ILE A 8 -17.86 -12.37 -12.99
CA ILE A 8 -17.60 -11.11 -13.69
C ILE A 8 -16.82 -11.40 -14.98
N ARG A 9 -17.24 -10.78 -16.08
CA ARG A 9 -16.55 -10.87 -17.35
C ARG A 9 -15.75 -9.59 -17.61
N LEU A 10 -14.44 -9.75 -17.74
CA LEU A 10 -13.57 -8.63 -18.05
C LEU A 10 -13.73 -8.21 -19.52
N PRO A 11 -13.54 -6.90 -19.85
CA PRO A 11 -13.52 -6.45 -21.22
C PRO A 11 -12.35 -7.05 -22.01
N ASP A 12 -12.43 -7.03 -23.35
CA ASP A 12 -11.37 -7.58 -24.22
C ASP A 12 -10.03 -6.84 -24.05
N VAL A 13 -10.08 -5.56 -23.69
CA VAL A 13 -8.88 -4.77 -23.37
C VAL A 13 -8.77 -4.62 -21.86
N TRP A 14 -7.77 -5.26 -21.29
CA TRP A 14 -7.48 -5.21 -19.87
C TRP A 14 -6.00 -4.88 -19.61
N PRO A 15 -5.65 -4.03 -18.63
CA PRO A 15 -6.56 -3.19 -17.84
C PRO A 15 -7.24 -2.11 -18.69
N PRO A 16 -8.39 -1.55 -18.22
CA PRO A 16 -9.05 -0.44 -18.90
C PRO A 16 -8.11 0.74 -19.13
N ARG A 17 -8.20 1.37 -20.31
CA ARG A 17 -7.33 2.51 -20.71
C ARG A 17 -8.06 3.85 -20.75
N ASN A 18 -9.35 3.84 -20.47
CA ASN A 18 -10.25 4.99 -20.60
C ASN A 18 -10.74 5.54 -19.25
N MET A 19 -10.01 5.26 -18.17
CA MET A 19 -10.32 5.83 -16.86
C MET A 19 -10.07 7.34 -16.86
N ASP A 20 -11.00 8.09 -16.25
CA ASP A 20 -10.88 9.55 -16.15
C ASP A 20 -9.83 9.96 -15.11
N ASP A 21 -8.72 10.49 -15.57
CA ASP A 21 -7.61 11.01 -14.76
C ASP A 21 -7.67 12.54 -14.57
N MET A 22 -8.64 13.23 -15.20
CA MET A 22 -8.67 14.68 -15.32
C MET A 22 -9.68 15.37 -14.40
N SER A 23 -10.75 14.68 -14.04
CA SER A 23 -11.81 15.25 -13.22
C SER A 23 -11.74 14.73 -11.77
N LEU A 24 -12.62 15.26 -10.91
CA LEU A 24 -12.87 14.74 -9.56
C LEU A 24 -14.16 13.94 -9.48
N SER A 25 -14.74 13.51 -10.60
CA SER A 25 -15.90 12.62 -10.59
C SER A 25 -15.55 11.28 -9.94
N GLU A 26 -16.55 10.60 -9.38
CA GLU A 26 -16.35 9.25 -8.86
C GLU A 26 -15.90 8.33 -9.99
N LEU A 27 -14.93 7.47 -9.72
CA LEU A 27 -14.52 6.45 -10.68
C LEU A 27 -15.58 5.36 -10.75
N PRO A 28 -15.89 4.85 -11.96
CA PRO A 28 -16.94 3.84 -12.13
C PRO A 28 -16.53 2.52 -11.50
N VAL A 29 -17.52 1.76 -11.07
CA VAL A 29 -17.39 0.37 -10.62
C VAL A 29 -18.31 -0.50 -11.48
N PRO A 30 -17.88 -0.83 -12.72
CA PRO A 30 -18.76 -1.41 -13.74
C PRO A 30 -19.45 -2.71 -13.34
N TYR A 31 -18.80 -3.52 -12.51
CA TYR A 31 -19.37 -4.80 -12.06
C TYR A 31 -20.56 -4.63 -11.07
N LEU A 32 -20.76 -3.44 -10.47
CA LEU A 32 -21.94 -3.15 -9.67
C LEU A 32 -23.13 -2.75 -10.55
N GLU A 33 -22.87 -2.12 -11.71
CA GLU A 33 -23.90 -1.73 -12.68
C GLU A 33 -24.29 -2.90 -13.58
N ASN A 34 -23.31 -3.71 -13.98
CA ASN A 34 -23.47 -4.85 -14.89
C ASN A 34 -23.08 -6.15 -14.17
N ARG A 35 -23.94 -6.57 -13.24
CA ARG A 35 -23.73 -7.81 -12.46
C ARG A 35 -23.94 -9.02 -13.38
N PRO A 36 -23.24 -10.13 -13.13
CA PRO A 36 -23.54 -11.39 -13.79
C PRO A 36 -24.94 -11.89 -13.40
N ASP A 37 -25.63 -12.57 -14.32
CA ASP A 37 -26.94 -13.19 -14.04
C ASP A 37 -26.85 -14.21 -12.90
N VAL A 38 -25.69 -14.85 -12.75
CA VAL A 38 -25.36 -15.78 -11.70
C VAL A 38 -24.01 -15.40 -11.09
N ALA A 39 -24.02 -14.94 -9.85
CA ALA A 39 -22.79 -14.72 -9.09
C ALA A 39 -22.28 -16.07 -8.55
N LEU A 40 -21.02 -16.42 -8.88
CA LEU A 40 -20.34 -17.60 -8.33
C LEU A 40 -19.86 -17.28 -6.90
N ILE A 41 -20.11 -18.18 -5.96
CA ILE A 41 -19.87 -17.97 -4.51
C ILE A 41 -19.04 -19.10 -3.87
N ASP A 42 -18.27 -19.81 -4.66
CA ASP A 42 -17.50 -20.99 -4.26
C ASP A 42 -16.04 -20.68 -3.88
N VAL A 43 -15.61 -19.41 -4.00
CA VAL A 43 -14.29 -18.93 -3.60
C VAL A 43 -14.38 -18.03 -2.38
N GLY A 44 -13.82 -18.47 -1.25
CA GLY A 44 -13.78 -17.73 -0.01
C GLY A 44 -15.15 -17.44 0.63
N ARG A 45 -15.13 -16.81 1.80
CA ARG A 45 -16.36 -16.29 2.42
C ARG A 45 -16.87 -15.10 1.64
N GLN A 46 -18.19 -15.06 1.40
CA GLN A 46 -18.81 -13.96 0.70
C GLN A 46 -19.04 -12.77 1.63
N LEU A 47 -18.48 -11.62 1.26
CA LEU A 47 -18.51 -10.40 2.07
C LEU A 47 -19.48 -9.38 1.45
N PHE A 48 -20.39 -8.83 2.28
CA PHE A 48 -21.35 -7.80 1.89
C PHE A 48 -20.75 -6.38 2.02
N VAL A 49 -19.55 -6.20 1.45
CA VAL A 49 -18.81 -4.92 1.50
C VAL A 49 -19.32 -3.91 0.48
N ASP A 50 -20.04 -4.39 -0.54
CA ASP A 50 -20.70 -3.62 -1.59
C ASP A 50 -22.05 -4.27 -1.93
N ASP A 51 -22.76 -3.76 -2.93
CA ASP A 51 -24.08 -4.26 -3.31
C ASP A 51 -24.02 -5.37 -4.38
N PHE A 52 -22.86 -5.91 -4.71
CA PHE A 52 -22.70 -6.94 -5.76
C PHE A 52 -23.59 -8.18 -5.53
N LEU A 53 -23.70 -8.64 -4.29
CA LEU A 53 -24.49 -9.81 -3.88
C LEU A 53 -25.88 -9.43 -3.33
N ILE A 54 -26.26 -8.15 -3.36
CA ILE A 54 -27.45 -7.65 -2.74
C ILE A 54 -28.43 -7.18 -3.81
N GLU A 55 -29.58 -7.81 -3.91
CA GLU A 55 -30.66 -7.38 -4.79
C GLU A 55 -31.55 -6.35 -4.10
N GLU A 56 -31.98 -6.64 -2.87
CA GLU A 56 -32.79 -5.76 -2.04
C GLU A 56 -32.25 -5.69 -0.63
N ASN A 57 -32.25 -4.52 -0.02
CA ASN A 57 -31.73 -4.31 1.32
C ASN A 57 -32.57 -3.30 2.12
N TRP A 58 -33.01 -3.70 3.30
CA TRP A 58 -33.68 -2.84 4.29
C TRP A 58 -32.83 -2.59 5.53
N LEU A 59 -31.56 -3.03 5.53
CA LEU A 59 -30.62 -2.86 6.63
C LEU A 59 -29.71 -1.67 6.36
N GLU A 60 -29.32 -0.98 7.41
CA GLU A 60 -28.32 0.06 7.37
C GLU A 60 -26.91 -0.54 7.46
N LYS A 61 -26.04 -0.28 6.48
CA LYS A 61 -24.62 -0.65 6.56
C LYS A 61 -23.92 0.22 7.61
N ARG A 62 -23.19 -0.42 8.51
CA ARG A 62 -22.32 0.27 9.48
C ARG A 62 -20.89 -0.13 9.27
N PHE A 63 -20.04 0.87 9.13
CA PHE A 63 -18.60 0.70 9.00
C PHE A 63 -17.92 1.08 10.31
N HIS A 64 -17.13 0.15 10.85
CA HIS A 64 -16.39 0.37 12.08
C HIS A 64 -14.98 0.84 11.76
N GLN A 65 -14.46 1.78 12.53
CA GLN A 65 -13.07 2.18 12.47
C GLN A 65 -12.21 1.17 13.23
N ALA A 66 -10.95 1.05 12.83
CA ALA A 66 -9.99 0.28 13.61
C ALA A 66 -9.72 0.97 14.94
N VAL A 67 -9.54 0.16 15.96
CA VAL A 67 -9.07 0.62 17.28
C VAL A 67 -7.55 0.55 17.29
N LEU A 68 -6.91 1.70 17.51
CA LEU A 68 -5.45 1.80 17.55
C LEU A 68 -4.95 1.62 18.98
N ASP A 69 -3.93 0.77 19.15
CA ASP A 69 -3.20 0.72 20.41
C ASP A 69 -2.48 2.05 20.68
N GLU A 70 -2.44 2.48 21.92
CA GLU A 70 -1.74 3.70 22.32
C GLU A 70 -0.23 3.59 22.17
N THR A 71 0.31 2.39 22.32
CA THR A 71 1.75 2.09 22.24
C THR A 71 2.06 1.41 20.91
N PRO A 72 3.04 1.90 20.13
CA PRO A 72 3.46 1.21 18.92
C PRO A 72 4.16 -0.10 19.24
N VAL A 73 3.99 -1.11 18.39
CA VAL A 73 4.67 -2.42 18.51
C VAL A 73 6.19 -2.33 18.23
N LEU A 74 6.63 -1.26 17.58
CA LEU A 74 8.01 -0.97 17.29
C LEU A 74 8.26 0.54 17.39
N ALA A 75 9.31 0.94 18.07
CA ALA A 75 9.76 2.34 18.19
C ALA A 75 11.27 2.43 17.95
N PRO A 76 11.83 3.58 17.55
CA PRO A 76 13.27 3.72 17.37
C PRO A 76 14.06 3.44 18.65
N GLU A 77 15.01 2.49 18.59
CA GLU A 77 15.86 2.09 19.71
C GLU A 77 17.33 2.04 19.33
N THR A 78 17.65 1.72 18.06
CA THR A 78 19.04 1.56 17.62
C THR A 78 19.63 2.88 17.12
N PRO A 79 20.96 3.04 17.10
CA PRO A 79 21.59 4.25 16.56
C PRO A 79 21.22 4.57 15.12
N MET A 80 21.01 3.53 14.29
CA MET A 80 20.59 3.71 12.90
C MET A 80 19.15 4.21 12.80
N GLU A 81 18.25 3.68 13.61
CA GLU A 81 16.85 4.11 13.65
C GLU A 81 16.71 5.54 14.18
N TRP A 82 17.56 5.92 15.13
CA TRP A 82 17.65 7.29 15.62
C TRP A 82 18.23 8.27 14.60
N ASN A 83 18.94 7.79 13.57
CA ASN A 83 19.48 8.59 12.48
C ASN A 83 20.13 9.90 12.97
N LYS A 84 20.98 9.79 13.98
CA LYS A 84 21.62 10.93 14.68
C LYS A 84 20.63 11.97 15.23
N GLY A 85 19.38 11.58 15.46
CA GLY A 85 18.32 12.45 15.94
C GLY A 85 17.67 13.38 14.89
N VAL A 86 18.09 13.28 13.64
CA VAL A 86 17.56 14.15 12.57
C VAL A 86 16.13 13.74 12.19
N ALA A 87 15.89 12.46 12.01
CA ALA A 87 14.57 11.90 11.70
C ALA A 87 14.50 10.44 12.17
N PRO A 88 14.25 10.21 13.48
CA PRO A 88 14.12 8.87 14.01
C PRO A 88 12.96 8.12 13.36
N VAL A 89 13.22 6.93 12.80
CA VAL A 89 12.22 6.09 12.15
C VAL A 89 12.48 4.62 12.45
N ALA A 90 11.43 3.93 12.90
CA ALA A 90 11.29 2.48 12.89
C ALA A 90 9.84 2.18 12.50
N ALA A 91 9.54 2.27 11.20
CA ALA A 91 8.18 2.17 10.70
C ALA A 91 8.13 1.42 9.37
N PRO A 92 7.17 0.51 9.16
CA PRO A 92 7.10 -0.27 7.92
C PRO A 92 6.75 0.56 6.69
N PHE A 93 6.15 1.74 6.82
CA PHE A 93 5.57 2.42 5.67
C PHE A 93 4.76 1.44 4.81
N THR A 94 5.33 1.04 3.66
CA THR A 94 4.74 0.05 2.75
C THR A 94 5.50 -1.28 2.75
N ASP A 95 6.53 -1.43 3.60
CA ASP A 95 7.47 -2.56 3.54
C ASP A 95 6.80 -3.93 3.71
N GLY A 96 6.05 -4.14 4.79
CA GLY A 96 5.25 -5.36 4.93
C GLY A 96 5.35 -6.06 6.29
N CYS A 97 4.24 -6.70 6.66
CA CYS A 97 4.18 -7.58 7.83
C CYS A 97 3.55 -8.91 7.43
N TRP A 98 4.24 -10.01 7.67
CA TRP A 98 3.87 -11.34 7.20
C TRP A 98 4.03 -12.39 8.30
N TYR A 99 3.06 -13.30 8.41
CA TYR A 99 3.27 -14.54 9.14
C TYR A 99 3.93 -15.56 8.20
N ASP A 100 5.12 -16.03 8.58
CA ASP A 100 5.84 -17.07 7.84
C ASP A 100 5.58 -18.43 8.49
N PRO A 101 4.76 -19.31 7.87
CA PRO A 101 4.45 -20.61 8.46
C PRO A 101 5.65 -21.57 8.46
N ALA A 102 6.69 -21.33 7.67
CA ALA A 102 7.88 -22.18 7.68
C ALA A 102 8.70 -22.03 8.97
N ASP A 103 8.75 -20.80 9.50
CA ASP A 103 9.46 -20.49 10.75
C ASP A 103 8.50 -20.37 11.95
N GLY A 104 7.19 -20.24 11.70
CA GLY A 104 6.17 -20.00 12.72
C GLY A 104 6.28 -18.62 13.38
N VAL A 105 6.74 -17.61 12.63
CA VAL A 105 6.97 -16.25 13.15
C VAL A 105 6.35 -15.18 12.26
N TYR A 106 6.00 -14.06 12.87
CA TYR A 106 5.68 -12.82 12.17
C TYR A 106 6.96 -12.09 11.82
N ARG A 107 7.06 -11.60 10.59
CA ARG A 107 8.19 -10.84 10.06
C ARG A 107 7.72 -9.45 9.68
N LEU A 108 8.23 -8.43 10.37
CA LEU A 108 7.98 -7.03 10.10
C LEU A 108 9.19 -6.42 9.43
N TYR A 109 9.05 -6.10 8.15
CA TYR A 109 10.04 -5.32 7.40
C TYR A 109 9.76 -3.85 7.60
N TYR A 110 10.80 -3.04 7.83
CA TYR A 110 10.60 -1.65 8.17
C TYR A 110 11.78 -0.75 7.78
N HIS A 111 11.46 0.51 7.64
CA HIS A 111 12.40 1.59 7.40
C HIS A 111 13.14 1.91 8.70
N ALA A 112 14.43 1.65 8.74
CA ALA A 112 15.29 1.84 9.92
C ALA A 112 16.18 3.08 9.73
N GLY A 113 15.69 4.23 10.19
CA GLY A 113 16.26 5.53 9.92
C GLY A 113 15.76 6.14 8.59
N TRP A 114 15.46 7.43 8.59
CA TRP A 114 14.90 8.10 7.42
C TRP A 114 15.86 8.08 6.24
N PHE A 115 15.38 7.63 5.08
CA PHE A 115 16.17 7.44 3.85
C PHE A 115 17.39 6.51 3.99
N ASP A 116 17.41 5.66 5.00
CA ASP A 116 18.48 4.70 5.26
C ASP A 116 18.06 3.28 4.84
N GLY A 117 18.32 2.26 5.62
CA GLY A 117 18.14 0.87 5.23
C GLY A 117 16.75 0.29 5.47
N THR A 118 16.55 -0.92 4.97
CA THR A 118 15.45 -1.80 5.34
C THR A 118 15.91 -2.79 6.38
N ALA A 119 15.17 -2.93 7.46
CA ALA A 119 15.47 -3.84 8.56
C ALA A 119 14.33 -4.83 8.80
N LEU A 120 14.63 -5.88 9.57
CA LEU A 120 13.70 -6.94 9.94
C LEU A 120 13.55 -7.03 11.46
N ALA A 121 12.30 -7.03 11.93
CA ALA A 121 11.94 -7.46 13.26
C ALA A 121 11.06 -8.72 13.18
N VAL A 122 11.15 -9.58 14.17
CA VAL A 122 10.39 -10.83 14.23
C VAL A 122 9.60 -10.93 15.52
N SER A 123 8.46 -11.61 15.47
CA SER A 123 7.60 -11.84 16.62
C SER A 123 7.00 -13.24 16.56
N ALA A 124 6.81 -13.85 17.73
CA ALA A 124 6.08 -15.12 17.85
C ALA A 124 4.57 -14.92 17.96
N ASP A 125 4.11 -13.72 18.33
CA ASP A 125 2.71 -13.43 18.63
C ASP A 125 2.13 -12.26 17.82
N GLY A 126 2.91 -11.66 16.90
CA GLY A 126 2.50 -10.52 16.10
C GLY A 126 2.40 -9.19 16.85
N ARG A 127 2.72 -9.17 18.16
CA ARG A 127 2.63 -7.99 19.03
C ARG A 127 3.97 -7.57 19.62
N HIS A 128 4.77 -8.53 20.05
CA HIS A 128 6.08 -8.29 20.67
C HIS A 128 7.18 -8.56 19.66
N PHE A 129 7.63 -7.52 18.99
CA PHE A 129 8.67 -7.61 17.96
C PHE A 129 10.07 -7.42 18.53
N THR A 130 10.98 -8.28 18.10
CA THR A 130 12.40 -8.21 18.43
C THR A 130 13.24 -8.03 17.17
N ARG A 131 14.33 -7.26 17.27
CA ARG A 131 15.27 -7.04 16.17
C ARG A 131 16.19 -8.25 16.03
N LYS A 132 16.00 -9.01 14.96
CA LYS A 132 16.84 -10.19 14.69
C LYS A 132 18.17 -9.73 14.11
N MET A 133 19.27 -9.95 14.84
CA MET A 133 20.61 -9.68 14.31
C MET A 133 20.92 -10.57 13.11
N LEU A 134 21.43 -9.96 12.05
CA LEU A 134 21.72 -10.59 10.77
C LEU A 134 23.19 -10.46 10.41
N ASP A 135 23.63 -11.24 9.45
CA ASP A 135 24.98 -11.22 8.89
C ASP A 135 25.16 -10.29 7.70
N ASN A 136 24.08 -9.82 7.08
CA ASN A 136 24.10 -8.80 6.00
C ASN A 136 24.89 -7.55 6.40
N GLN A 137 24.74 -7.13 7.64
CA GLN A 137 25.56 -6.09 8.26
C GLN A 137 25.75 -6.44 9.74
N VAL A 138 26.97 -6.83 10.11
CA VAL A 138 27.32 -7.31 11.45
C VAL A 138 26.83 -6.36 12.54
N GLY A 139 26.16 -6.91 13.54
CA GLY A 139 25.65 -6.15 14.68
C GLY A 139 24.38 -5.34 14.40
N THR A 140 23.70 -5.61 13.31
CA THR A 140 22.43 -4.97 12.94
C THR A 140 21.39 -5.99 12.51
N ASN A 141 20.14 -5.54 12.40
CA ASN A 141 19.03 -6.31 11.83
C ASN A 141 18.65 -5.83 10.42
N ARG A 142 19.57 -5.17 9.71
CA ARG A 142 19.33 -4.71 8.33
C ARG A 142 19.40 -5.86 7.35
N ILE A 143 18.38 -5.97 6.53
CA ILE A 143 18.39 -6.85 5.34
C ILE A 143 18.97 -6.15 4.13
N PHE A 144 18.94 -4.81 4.11
CA PHE A 144 19.44 -4.01 3.02
C PHE A 144 20.03 -2.69 3.51
N VAL A 145 21.18 -2.31 2.93
CA VAL A 145 21.84 -1.03 3.16
C VAL A 145 22.05 -0.36 1.79
N PRO A 146 21.58 0.88 1.61
CA PRO A 146 21.81 1.60 0.36
C PRO A 146 23.30 1.77 0.05
N LYS A 147 23.65 1.84 -1.24
CA LYS A 147 25.00 2.20 -1.66
C LYS A 147 25.33 3.63 -1.18
N PRO A 148 26.63 3.96 -0.97
CA PRO A 148 27.03 5.33 -0.63
C PRO A 148 26.46 6.36 -1.60
N GLY A 149 25.83 7.41 -1.08
CA GLY A 149 25.16 8.44 -1.86
C GLY A 149 23.72 8.12 -2.29
N TRP A 150 23.26 6.88 -2.13
CA TRP A 150 21.89 6.48 -2.40
C TRP A 150 21.04 6.65 -1.15
N GLN A 151 19.79 7.05 -1.35
CA GLN A 151 18.79 7.19 -0.30
C GLN A 151 17.62 6.25 -0.60
N ARG A 152 17.36 5.31 0.30
CA ARG A 152 16.20 4.41 0.19
C ARG A 152 14.94 5.21 0.57
N ASP A 153 14.00 5.34 -0.35
CA ASP A 153 12.71 5.99 -0.10
C ASP A 153 11.59 4.94 0.07
N GLY A 154 10.86 4.60 -0.97
CA GLY A 154 9.84 3.56 -0.93
C GLY A 154 10.41 2.15 -0.92
N SER A 155 9.69 1.23 -0.28
CA SER A 155 9.99 -0.21 -0.33
C SER A 155 8.71 -1.02 -0.11
N CYS A 156 8.72 -2.25 -0.59
CA CYS A 156 7.67 -3.23 -0.34
C CYS A 156 8.30 -4.62 -0.34
N VAL A 157 7.96 -5.43 0.67
CA VAL A 157 8.36 -6.85 0.74
C VAL A 157 7.11 -7.69 0.82
N TRP A 158 7.04 -8.72 -0.01
CA TRP A 158 5.92 -9.66 -0.09
C TRP A 158 6.41 -11.08 0.19
N LEU A 159 5.70 -11.79 1.06
CA LEU A 159 5.87 -13.25 1.21
C LEU A 159 4.88 -13.95 0.29
N ASP A 160 5.42 -14.59 -0.75
CA ASP A 160 4.66 -15.41 -1.69
C ASP A 160 4.61 -16.86 -1.17
N GLN A 161 3.49 -17.20 -0.55
CA GLN A 161 3.26 -18.54 -0.01
C GLN A 161 2.77 -19.55 -1.07
N GLU A 162 2.42 -19.06 -2.26
CA GLU A 162 1.88 -19.87 -3.35
C GLU A 162 2.91 -20.19 -4.43
N THR A 163 4.13 -19.65 -4.32
CA THR A 163 5.17 -19.84 -5.33
C THR A 163 5.61 -21.31 -5.44
N GLU A 164 5.78 -21.79 -6.66
CA GLU A 164 6.42 -23.07 -6.95
C GLU A 164 7.96 -22.97 -6.95
N HIS A 165 8.50 -21.76 -6.79
CA HIS A 165 9.92 -21.41 -6.80
C HIS A 165 10.39 -21.02 -5.41
N PRO A 166 10.91 -21.93 -4.59
CA PRO A 166 11.34 -21.62 -3.21
C PRO A 166 12.37 -20.49 -3.11
N GLU A 167 13.21 -20.35 -4.15
CA GLU A 167 14.22 -19.29 -4.25
C GLU A 167 13.62 -17.90 -4.45
N GLU A 168 12.37 -17.78 -4.87
CA GLU A 168 11.61 -16.57 -5.09
C GLU A 168 10.53 -16.31 -4.02
N ARG A 169 10.60 -17.01 -2.90
CA ARG A 169 9.56 -16.99 -1.88
C ARG A 169 9.30 -15.60 -1.31
N TYR A 170 10.32 -14.76 -1.21
CA TYR A 170 10.19 -13.36 -0.86
C TYR A 170 10.51 -12.47 -2.06
N LYS A 171 9.68 -11.48 -2.26
CA LYS A 171 9.81 -10.49 -3.32
C LYS A 171 9.97 -9.11 -2.71
N MET A 172 10.88 -8.31 -3.23
CA MET A 172 11.19 -6.98 -2.70
C MET A 172 11.22 -5.95 -3.82
N PHE A 173 10.69 -4.78 -3.53
CA PHE A 173 10.80 -3.58 -4.34
C PHE A 173 11.47 -2.50 -3.51
N HIS A 174 12.41 -1.77 -4.10
CA HIS A 174 13.02 -0.58 -3.54
C HIS A 174 13.02 0.58 -4.53
N TYR A 175 12.74 1.78 -4.02
CA TYR A 175 12.90 3.03 -4.73
C TYR A 175 14.03 3.82 -4.09
N PHE A 176 14.98 4.29 -4.90
CA PHE A 176 16.14 5.02 -4.46
C PHE A 176 16.21 6.39 -5.11
N ARG A 177 16.56 7.38 -4.30
CA ARG A 177 17.05 8.67 -4.78
C ARG A 177 18.55 8.57 -4.89
N THR A 178 19.09 8.81 -6.09
CA THR A 178 20.53 8.73 -6.36
C THR A 178 21.04 10.03 -6.96
N PRO A 179 22.36 10.29 -6.90
CA PRO A 179 22.94 11.47 -7.53
C PRO A 179 22.70 11.57 -9.04
N GLU A 180 22.56 10.42 -9.70
CA GLU A 180 22.34 10.31 -11.15
C GLU A 180 20.84 10.36 -11.54
N GLY A 181 19.95 10.36 -10.57
CA GLY A 181 18.49 10.31 -10.74
C GLY A 181 17.86 9.16 -9.99
N ASP A 182 16.56 9.13 -9.96
CA ASP A 182 15.82 8.14 -9.20
C ASP A 182 15.82 6.77 -9.89
N VAL A 183 15.96 5.70 -9.12
CA VAL A 183 16.03 4.31 -9.59
C VAL A 183 15.13 3.45 -8.74
N ALA A 184 14.35 2.55 -9.37
CA ALA A 184 13.62 1.53 -8.67
C ALA A 184 14.06 0.13 -9.12
N GLN A 185 14.07 -0.80 -8.17
CA GLN A 185 14.57 -2.15 -8.38
C GLN A 185 13.72 -3.18 -7.66
N VAL A 186 13.65 -4.38 -8.22
CA VAL A 186 13.06 -5.56 -7.58
C VAL A 186 14.11 -6.65 -7.40
N ALA A 187 13.95 -7.45 -6.36
CA ALA A 187 14.80 -8.61 -6.09
C ALA A 187 13.96 -9.70 -5.41
N VAL A 188 14.46 -10.93 -5.42
CA VAL A 188 13.83 -12.08 -4.77
C VAL A 188 14.77 -12.75 -3.79
N SER A 189 14.20 -13.50 -2.85
CA SER A 189 14.94 -14.20 -1.80
C SER A 189 14.19 -15.48 -1.38
N ALA A 190 14.94 -16.53 -1.03
CA ALA A 190 14.38 -17.73 -0.44
C ALA A 190 14.00 -17.55 1.04
N ASP A 191 14.74 -16.73 1.77
CA ASP A 191 14.66 -16.63 3.24
C ASP A 191 14.14 -15.27 3.75
N GLY A 192 13.94 -14.29 2.83
CA GLY A 192 13.49 -12.94 3.16
C GLY A 192 14.54 -12.08 3.86
N MET A 193 15.79 -12.52 3.89
CA MET A 193 16.92 -11.82 4.50
C MET A 193 18.03 -11.56 3.48
N HIS A 194 18.32 -12.53 2.62
CA HIS A 194 19.35 -12.44 1.60
C HIS A 194 18.69 -12.37 0.22
N PHE A 195 18.67 -11.18 -0.34
CA PHE A 195 18.09 -10.94 -1.68
C PHE A 195 19.16 -11.03 -2.75
N GLY A 196 18.79 -11.65 -3.88
CA GLY A 196 19.65 -11.81 -5.04
C GLY A 196 19.87 -10.52 -5.82
N ASP A 197 20.49 -10.65 -7.01
CA ASP A 197 20.77 -9.53 -7.90
C ASP A 197 19.49 -8.81 -8.32
N PRO A 198 19.42 -7.47 -8.22
CA PRO A 198 18.23 -6.73 -8.53
C PRO A 198 18.03 -6.50 -10.03
N VAL A 199 16.77 -6.42 -10.44
CA VAL A 199 16.34 -5.97 -11.76
C VAL A 199 15.76 -4.57 -11.64
N THR A 200 16.18 -3.66 -12.53
CA THR A 200 15.64 -2.29 -12.60
C THR A 200 14.25 -2.31 -13.20
N THR A 201 13.32 -1.60 -12.56
CA THR A 201 11.93 -1.51 -13.01
C THR A 201 11.75 -0.52 -14.16
N GLY A 202 10.56 -0.52 -14.75
CA GLY A 202 10.07 0.61 -15.54
C GLY A 202 9.96 1.89 -14.70
N LEU A 203 9.71 3.02 -15.36
CA LEU A 203 9.60 4.32 -14.68
C LEU A 203 8.45 4.32 -13.66
N CYS A 204 8.74 4.83 -12.48
CA CYS A 204 7.78 4.96 -11.40
C CYS A 204 8.17 6.11 -10.46
N GLY A 205 7.32 6.47 -9.51
CA GLY A 205 7.64 7.41 -8.44
C GLY A 205 7.89 6.70 -7.11
N ASP A 206 8.31 7.49 -6.13
CA ASP A 206 8.38 7.04 -4.72
C ASP A 206 7.02 6.45 -4.27
N ASN A 207 6.97 5.68 -3.22
CA ASN A 207 5.75 5.00 -2.77
C ASN A 207 5.05 4.10 -3.82
N THR A 208 5.73 3.69 -4.88
CA THR A 208 5.31 2.55 -5.69
C THR A 208 5.41 1.31 -4.84
N SER A 209 4.43 0.42 -4.96
CA SER A 209 4.38 -0.88 -4.30
C SER A 209 3.86 -1.93 -5.26
N PHE A 210 3.79 -3.15 -4.79
CA PHE A 210 3.20 -4.25 -5.55
C PHE A 210 2.42 -5.18 -4.63
N PHE A 211 1.55 -5.99 -5.23
CA PHE A 211 0.77 -7.02 -4.56
C PHE A 211 0.47 -8.18 -5.50
N TYR A 212 0.10 -9.30 -4.94
CA TYR A 212 -0.39 -10.43 -5.70
C TYR A 212 -1.91 -10.42 -5.74
N ASN A 213 -2.46 -10.58 -6.95
CA ASN A 213 -3.89 -10.82 -7.15
C ASN A 213 -4.12 -12.33 -7.28
N PRO A 214 -4.58 -13.03 -6.22
CA PRO A 214 -4.72 -14.48 -6.24
C PRO A 214 -5.86 -14.96 -7.15
N PHE A 215 -6.85 -14.11 -7.39
CA PHE A 215 -8.01 -14.44 -8.22
C PHE A 215 -7.67 -14.53 -9.70
N ARG A 216 -6.65 -13.78 -10.14
CA ARG A 216 -6.15 -13.77 -11.51
C ARG A 216 -4.72 -14.30 -11.64
N LYS A 217 -4.08 -14.65 -10.53
CA LYS A 217 -2.69 -15.11 -10.46
C LYS A 217 -1.73 -14.15 -11.15
N LYS A 218 -1.85 -12.85 -10.83
CA LYS A 218 -1.04 -11.78 -11.39
C LYS A 218 -0.30 -11.01 -10.30
N TRP A 219 0.93 -10.64 -10.56
CA TRP A 219 1.63 -9.59 -9.84
C TRP A 219 1.17 -8.25 -10.37
N VAL A 220 0.79 -7.37 -9.47
CA VAL A 220 0.28 -6.03 -9.80
C VAL A 220 1.16 -4.99 -9.17
N PHE A 221 1.64 -4.04 -9.96
CA PHE A 221 2.36 -2.88 -9.48
C PHE A 221 1.41 -1.69 -9.34
N SER A 222 1.32 -1.16 -8.10
CA SER A 222 0.63 0.09 -7.76
C SER A 222 1.62 1.22 -7.94
N ILE A 223 1.69 1.76 -9.15
CA ILE A 223 2.72 2.72 -9.56
C ILE A 223 2.27 4.12 -9.15
N ARG A 224 3.09 4.82 -8.36
CA ARG A 224 2.84 6.22 -8.07
C ARG A 224 2.99 7.04 -9.33
N THR A 225 1.95 7.82 -9.63
CA THR A 225 1.93 8.73 -10.76
C THR A 225 1.48 10.13 -10.33
N GLY A 226 1.91 11.15 -11.05
CA GLY A 226 1.34 12.48 -10.97
C GLY A 226 0.13 12.60 -11.89
N LEU A 227 -0.75 13.54 -11.60
CA LEU A 227 -1.90 13.91 -12.44
C LEU A 227 -1.64 15.32 -12.99
N PRO A 228 -0.76 15.46 -14.01
CA PRO A 228 -0.35 16.77 -14.52
C PRO A 228 -1.48 17.55 -15.22
N SER A 229 -2.52 16.84 -15.61
CA SER A 229 -3.67 17.42 -16.32
C SER A 229 -4.66 18.12 -15.38
N THR A 230 -4.53 17.94 -14.06
CA THR A 230 -5.37 18.66 -13.11
C THR A 230 -4.86 20.09 -12.93
N PRO A 231 -5.73 21.08 -12.67
CA PRO A 231 -5.31 22.49 -12.46
C PRO A 231 -4.48 22.68 -11.17
N TRP A 232 -4.32 21.64 -10.39
CA TRP A 232 -3.46 21.54 -9.21
C TRP A 232 -2.64 20.26 -9.32
N TYR A 233 -1.42 20.29 -8.79
CA TYR A 233 -0.64 19.05 -8.68
C TYR A 233 -1.39 18.07 -7.78
N SER A 234 -1.69 16.90 -8.30
CA SER A 234 -2.32 15.81 -7.57
C SER A 234 -1.56 14.52 -7.80
N ARG A 235 -1.78 13.56 -6.90
CA ARG A 235 -1.25 12.21 -7.00
C ARG A 235 -2.35 11.21 -7.29
N GLY A 236 -2.02 10.26 -8.15
CA GLY A 236 -2.84 9.09 -8.44
C GLY A 236 -1.99 7.84 -8.50
N ARG A 237 -2.60 6.77 -8.96
CA ARG A 237 -1.97 5.48 -9.17
C ARG A 237 -2.18 5.02 -10.59
N SER A 238 -1.12 4.46 -11.17
CA SER A 238 -1.19 3.67 -12.38
C SER A 238 -1.04 2.18 -12.06
N TYR A 239 -1.58 1.37 -12.93
CA TYR A 239 -1.66 -0.08 -12.82
C TYR A 239 -0.80 -0.74 -13.90
N TYR A 240 -0.04 -1.72 -13.49
CA TYR A 240 0.63 -2.66 -14.39
C TYR A 240 0.56 -4.05 -13.79
N GLU A 241 0.28 -5.06 -14.60
CA GLU A 241 0.25 -6.46 -14.15
C GLU A 241 1.13 -7.36 -15.03
N CYS A 242 1.67 -8.41 -14.41
CA CYS A 242 2.49 -9.41 -15.08
C CYS A 242 2.32 -10.80 -14.44
N ASP A 243 2.69 -11.83 -15.18
CA ASP A 243 2.64 -13.21 -14.72
C ASP A 243 3.84 -13.56 -13.82
N ARG A 244 5.00 -13.03 -14.15
CA ARG A 244 6.27 -13.33 -13.48
C ARG A 244 6.87 -12.06 -12.93
N PHE A 245 7.12 -12.04 -11.62
CA PHE A 245 7.52 -10.84 -10.88
C PHE A 245 8.80 -10.20 -11.42
N MET A 246 9.90 -10.96 -11.50
CA MET A 246 11.19 -10.42 -11.92
C MET A 246 11.21 -10.04 -13.40
N GLU A 247 10.67 -10.90 -14.27
CA GLU A 247 10.65 -10.66 -15.71
C GLU A 247 9.72 -9.51 -16.11
N GLY A 248 8.59 -9.36 -15.40
CA GLY A 248 7.61 -8.33 -15.67
C GLY A 248 7.97 -6.95 -15.11
N ALA A 249 8.96 -6.85 -14.22
CA ALA A 249 9.24 -5.59 -13.53
C ALA A 249 9.76 -4.46 -14.44
N SER A 250 10.35 -4.78 -15.58
CA SER A 250 10.90 -3.80 -16.54
C SER A 250 9.86 -3.32 -17.56
N TRP A 251 8.73 -2.81 -17.08
CA TRP A 251 7.64 -2.33 -17.94
C TRP A 251 7.99 -1.10 -18.77
N ALA A 252 7.39 -0.96 -19.94
CA ALA A 252 7.43 0.25 -20.74
C ALA A 252 6.27 1.21 -20.37
N ASN A 253 6.42 2.50 -20.63
CA ASN A 253 5.43 3.51 -20.22
C ASN A 253 4.05 3.32 -20.86
N ASP A 254 3.98 2.75 -22.06
CA ASP A 254 2.73 2.46 -22.77
C ASP A 254 1.99 1.22 -22.21
N GLN A 255 2.66 0.40 -21.40
CA GLN A 255 2.07 -0.76 -20.74
C GLN A 255 1.29 -0.40 -19.48
N ILE A 256 1.62 0.74 -18.83
CA ILE A 256 0.92 1.19 -17.64
C ILE A 256 -0.42 1.84 -17.98
N ALA A 257 -1.42 1.66 -17.12
CA ALA A 257 -2.73 2.30 -17.26
C ALA A 257 -3.01 3.19 -16.05
N PHE A 258 -3.64 4.34 -16.26
CA PHE A 258 -4.17 5.09 -15.13
C PHE A 258 -5.17 4.22 -14.36
N TRP A 259 -5.15 4.29 -13.03
CA TRP A 259 -5.91 3.38 -12.18
C TRP A 259 -6.80 4.07 -11.17
N GLN A 260 -6.21 4.74 -10.18
CA GLN A 260 -6.94 5.29 -9.04
C GLN A 260 -6.49 6.71 -8.68
N ARG A 261 -7.43 7.52 -8.20
CA ARG A 261 -7.24 8.85 -7.64
C ARG A 261 -8.27 9.14 -6.55
N CYS A 262 -8.13 10.26 -5.86
CA CYS A 262 -9.20 10.82 -5.05
C CYS A 262 -10.32 11.38 -5.94
N ASP A 263 -11.50 11.50 -5.39
CA ASP A 263 -12.68 12.03 -6.06
C ASP A 263 -13.44 13.07 -5.20
N VAL A 264 -14.55 13.57 -5.71
CA VAL A 264 -15.35 14.62 -5.07
C VAL A 264 -15.89 14.23 -3.68
N ARG A 265 -16.08 12.91 -3.42
CA ARG A 265 -16.55 12.44 -2.11
C ARG A 265 -15.45 12.53 -1.06
N ASP A 266 -14.19 12.38 -1.46
CA ASP A 266 -13.04 12.57 -0.55
C ASP A 266 -12.90 14.03 -0.08
N LEU A 267 -13.46 15.00 -0.82
CA LEU A 267 -13.50 16.42 -0.43
C LEU A 267 -14.55 16.72 0.66
N ARG A 268 -15.66 16.00 0.69
CA ARG A 268 -16.84 16.34 1.49
C ARG A 268 -16.70 16.02 2.97
N GLU A 269 -15.81 15.12 3.32
CA GLU A 269 -15.68 14.61 4.69
C GLU A 269 -14.58 15.30 5.51
N SER A 270 -14.12 16.49 5.09
CA SER A 270 -13.27 17.31 5.96
C SER A 270 -14.10 17.80 7.14
N GLU A 271 -13.92 17.17 8.29
CA GLU A 271 -14.61 17.59 9.53
C GLU A 271 -14.24 19.02 9.92
N PRO A 272 -15.20 19.79 10.49
CA PRO A 272 -14.90 21.10 11.06
C PRO A 272 -13.84 20.97 12.16
N GLY A 273 -12.82 21.81 12.12
CA GLY A 273 -11.77 21.87 13.14
C GLY A 273 -10.50 21.06 12.83
N THR A 274 -10.48 20.32 11.74
CA THR A 274 -9.23 19.74 11.23
C THR A 274 -8.45 20.81 10.44
N ILE A 275 -7.12 20.70 10.47
CA ILE A 275 -6.19 21.63 9.79
C ILE A 275 -6.26 21.49 8.26
N TYR A 276 -7.31 20.88 7.75
CA TYR A 276 -7.53 20.69 6.33
C TYR A 276 -7.73 22.03 5.64
N ASN A 277 -6.84 22.32 4.72
CA ASN A 277 -7.12 23.41 3.80
C ASN A 277 -8.18 22.95 2.82
N LYS A 278 -9.42 23.41 3.02
CA LYS A 278 -10.58 23.10 2.17
C LYS A 278 -10.38 23.46 0.68
N ASN A 279 -9.37 24.27 0.39
CA ASN A 279 -9.05 24.70 -0.98
C ASN A 279 -8.03 23.79 -1.67
N LEU A 280 -7.45 22.82 -0.96
CA LEU A 280 -6.52 21.85 -1.55
C LEU A 280 -7.23 20.52 -1.71
N PRO A 281 -7.31 20.00 -2.94
CA PRO A 281 -7.92 18.69 -3.17
C PRO A 281 -7.12 17.58 -2.49
N PRO A 282 -7.79 16.53 -2.01
CA PRO A 282 -7.13 15.36 -1.46
C PRO A 282 -6.31 14.67 -2.54
N GLN A 283 -5.25 13.99 -2.12
CA GLN A 283 -4.35 13.29 -3.02
C GLN A 283 -4.22 11.82 -2.61
N LEU A 284 -4.30 10.92 -3.56
CA LEU A 284 -4.05 9.49 -3.31
C LEU A 284 -2.55 9.25 -3.19
N TYR A 285 -2.06 9.20 -1.95
CA TYR A 285 -0.65 9.06 -1.67
C TYR A 285 -0.15 7.63 -1.89
N HIS A 286 -0.94 6.66 -1.43
CA HIS A 286 -0.61 5.24 -1.58
C HIS A 286 -1.86 4.38 -1.68
N LEU A 287 -1.75 3.21 -2.32
CA LEU A 287 -2.77 2.17 -2.36
C LEU A 287 -2.11 0.81 -2.24
N ASN A 288 -2.24 0.18 -1.08
CA ASN A 288 -1.89 -1.20 -0.85
C ASN A 288 -3.11 -2.10 -1.01
N CYS A 289 -2.91 -3.24 -1.67
CA CYS A 289 -3.97 -4.21 -1.87
C CYS A 289 -3.53 -5.60 -1.43
N VAL A 290 -4.49 -6.40 -1.00
CA VAL A 290 -4.30 -7.82 -0.66
C VAL A 290 -5.58 -8.58 -0.94
N GLY A 291 -5.46 -9.82 -1.42
CA GLY A 291 -6.61 -10.73 -1.53
C GLY A 291 -7.09 -11.14 -0.14
N TYR A 292 -8.37 -11.02 0.11
CA TYR A 292 -9.00 -11.46 1.36
C TYR A 292 -10.35 -12.10 1.06
N GLU A 293 -10.46 -13.40 1.37
CA GLU A 293 -11.67 -14.17 1.11
C GLU A 293 -12.09 -14.07 -0.37
N SER A 294 -13.23 -13.46 -0.65
CA SER A 294 -13.79 -13.31 -2.01
C SER A 294 -13.56 -11.93 -2.64
N VAL A 295 -12.69 -11.09 -2.09
CA VAL A 295 -12.45 -9.72 -2.58
C VAL A 295 -10.98 -9.32 -2.50
N MET A 296 -10.58 -8.34 -3.30
CA MET A 296 -9.38 -7.57 -3.03
C MET A 296 -9.72 -6.45 -2.03
N LEU A 297 -9.02 -6.43 -0.91
CA LEU A 297 -9.05 -5.32 0.06
C LEU A 297 -7.99 -4.30 -0.34
N GLY A 298 -8.38 -3.04 -0.45
CA GLY A 298 -7.48 -1.90 -0.69
C GLY A 298 -7.46 -0.95 0.50
N LEU A 299 -6.26 -0.50 0.91
CA LEU A 299 -6.09 0.58 1.86
C LEU A 299 -5.51 1.79 1.14
N PHE A 300 -6.34 2.84 1.06
CA PHE A 300 -6.07 4.09 0.39
C PHE A 300 -5.50 5.09 1.39
N ALA A 301 -4.23 5.43 1.29
CA ALA A 301 -3.62 6.50 2.07
C ALA A 301 -3.91 7.84 1.37
N ILE A 302 -4.72 8.67 1.98
CA ILE A 302 -5.19 9.94 1.40
C ILE A 302 -4.58 11.11 2.17
N ILE A 303 -3.80 11.94 1.46
CA ILE A 303 -3.34 13.24 1.98
C ILE A 303 -4.51 14.22 1.95
N LYS A 304 -4.78 14.83 3.08
CA LYS A 304 -5.78 15.88 3.24
C LYS A 304 -5.09 17.16 3.73
N GLY A 305 -5.20 18.25 2.97
CA GLY A 305 -4.59 19.52 3.32
C GLY A 305 -3.20 19.74 2.72
N PHE A 306 -2.25 20.24 3.52
CA PHE A 306 -0.93 20.65 3.02
C PHE A 306 -0.08 19.48 2.54
N ASP A 307 0.54 19.65 1.40
CA ASP A 307 1.43 18.72 0.72
C ASP A 307 2.88 19.27 0.71
N GLN A 308 3.77 18.57 -0.02
CA GLN A 308 5.18 18.96 -0.16
C GLN A 308 5.39 20.41 -0.60
N ALA A 309 4.56 20.92 -1.51
CA ALA A 309 4.60 22.32 -1.91
C ALA A 309 4.35 23.29 -0.73
N HIS A 310 3.86 22.79 0.40
CA HIS A 310 3.49 23.54 1.59
C HIS A 310 4.25 23.08 2.84
N ASN A 311 5.35 22.32 2.67
CA ASN A 311 6.16 21.84 3.78
C ASN A 311 6.62 22.97 4.70
N ALA A 312 7.00 24.13 4.15
CA ALA A 312 7.37 25.29 4.95
C ALA A 312 6.25 25.75 5.90
N VAL A 313 4.99 25.63 5.50
CA VAL A 313 3.85 25.92 6.39
C VAL A 313 3.74 24.87 7.49
N CYS A 314 3.89 23.58 7.15
CA CYS A 314 3.89 22.52 8.14
C CYS A 314 5.06 22.66 9.12
N GLU A 315 6.26 22.91 8.63
CA GLU A 315 7.47 23.11 9.43
C GLU A 315 7.33 24.33 10.38
N ASN A 316 6.85 25.46 9.87
CA ASN A 316 6.70 26.67 10.66
C ASN A 316 5.52 26.62 11.65
N SER A 317 4.47 25.89 11.34
CA SER A 317 3.29 25.77 12.21
C SER A 317 3.36 24.58 13.17
N GLY A 318 4.32 23.67 13.00
CA GLY A 318 4.40 22.43 13.76
C GLY A 318 3.28 21.42 13.42
N VAL A 319 2.57 21.66 12.32
CA VAL A 319 1.46 20.82 11.85
C VAL A 319 1.99 19.77 10.87
N PRO A 320 1.83 18.48 11.15
CA PRO A 320 2.27 17.44 10.24
C PRO A 320 1.35 17.39 9.00
N LYS A 321 1.82 16.70 7.95
CA LYS A 321 0.92 16.24 6.89
C LYS A 321 -0.18 15.37 7.49
N HIS A 322 -1.38 15.49 6.96
CA HIS A 322 -2.51 14.66 7.35
C HIS A 322 -2.74 13.56 6.34
N ILE A 323 -2.51 12.32 6.76
CA ILE A 323 -2.77 11.13 5.95
C ILE A 323 -3.61 10.16 6.76
N ASP A 324 -4.83 9.94 6.30
CA ASP A 324 -5.73 8.92 6.81
C ASP A 324 -5.72 7.68 5.89
N LEU A 325 -6.05 6.52 6.45
CA LEU A 325 -6.25 5.28 5.69
C LEU A 325 -7.73 5.01 5.52
N HIS A 326 -8.15 4.83 4.26
CA HIS A 326 -9.52 4.52 3.88
C HIS A 326 -9.59 3.14 3.27
N ALA A 327 -10.65 2.38 3.58
CA ALA A 327 -10.87 1.06 3.01
C ALA A 327 -11.63 1.15 1.68
N GLY A 328 -11.28 0.26 0.76
CA GLY A 328 -12.00 0.02 -0.48
C GLY A 328 -11.95 -1.47 -0.83
N PHE A 329 -12.91 -1.93 -1.61
CA PHE A 329 -13.05 -3.33 -1.95
C PHE A 329 -13.21 -3.48 -3.47
N SER A 330 -12.60 -4.52 -4.02
CA SER A 330 -12.71 -4.80 -5.45
C SER A 330 -13.02 -6.28 -5.69
N ARG A 331 -13.88 -6.54 -6.68
CA ARG A 331 -14.23 -7.91 -7.10
C ARG A 331 -13.61 -8.31 -8.43
N ASP A 332 -12.97 -7.37 -9.12
CA ASP A 332 -12.22 -7.61 -10.35
C ASP A 332 -10.72 -7.31 -10.24
N GLY A 333 -10.29 -6.78 -9.08
CA GLY A 333 -8.90 -6.44 -8.80
C GLY A 333 -8.44 -5.09 -9.35
N PHE A 334 -9.33 -4.35 -10.03
CA PHE A 334 -9.02 -3.06 -10.66
C PHE A 334 -9.97 -1.95 -10.20
N HIS A 335 -11.28 -2.14 -10.29
CA HIS A 335 -12.27 -1.15 -9.87
C HIS A 335 -12.61 -1.35 -8.39
N PHE A 336 -12.51 -0.28 -7.61
CA PHE A 336 -12.76 -0.31 -6.17
C PHE A 336 -14.06 0.39 -5.79
N SER A 337 -14.94 -0.33 -5.10
CA SER A 337 -16.04 0.25 -4.37
C SER A 337 -15.54 0.88 -3.07
N ARG A 338 -15.89 2.15 -2.87
CA ARG A 338 -15.56 2.95 -1.70
C ARG A 338 -16.81 3.65 -1.18
N ASP A 339 -17.83 2.89 -0.84
CA ASP A 339 -19.14 3.41 -0.39
C ASP A 339 -18.98 4.27 0.86
N ASN A 340 -18.20 3.79 1.82
CA ASN A 340 -17.81 4.55 3.00
C ASN A 340 -16.56 5.37 2.71
N ARG A 341 -16.66 6.68 2.90
CA ARG A 341 -15.54 7.62 2.75
C ARG A 341 -14.94 8.06 4.08
N SER A 342 -15.49 7.57 5.20
CA SER A 342 -14.87 7.78 6.51
C SER A 342 -13.57 7.01 6.61
N PRO A 343 -12.54 7.57 7.26
CA PRO A 343 -11.30 6.85 7.47
C PRO A 343 -11.52 5.54 8.23
N PHE A 344 -10.94 4.45 7.74
CA PHE A 344 -10.84 3.21 8.50
C PHE A 344 -9.86 3.37 9.67
N ILE A 345 -8.71 4.02 9.40
CA ILE A 345 -7.75 4.44 10.41
C ILE A 345 -7.50 5.94 10.23
N ARG A 346 -7.76 6.70 11.30
CA ARG A 346 -7.57 8.16 11.32
C ARG A 346 -6.26 8.51 12.00
N CYS A 347 -5.49 9.41 11.40
CA CYS A 347 -4.36 10.03 12.08
C CYS A 347 -4.84 11.01 13.16
N THR A 348 -3.96 11.41 14.05
CA THR A 348 -4.24 12.34 15.13
C THR A 348 -3.29 13.53 15.11
N ASP A 349 -3.72 14.67 15.68
CA ASP A 349 -2.87 15.84 15.90
C ASP A 349 -2.19 15.81 17.27
N ARG A 350 -2.51 14.83 18.13
CA ARG A 350 -1.99 14.75 19.50
C ARG A 350 -0.46 14.62 19.50
N PRO A 351 0.27 15.59 20.07
CA PRO A 351 1.72 15.49 20.21
C PRO A 351 2.13 14.24 20.97
N GLY A 352 3.19 13.58 20.53
CA GLY A 352 3.70 12.35 21.15
C GLY A 352 2.95 11.07 20.76
N SER A 353 1.84 11.16 20.04
CA SER A 353 1.20 9.96 19.47
C SER A 353 2.00 9.41 18.29
N TRP A 354 2.18 8.10 18.22
CA TRP A 354 2.79 7.44 17.06
C TRP A 354 1.95 7.58 15.79
N ALA A 355 0.63 7.76 15.94
CA ALA A 355 -0.30 7.96 14.80
C ALA A 355 -0.44 9.43 14.40
N ARG A 356 0.47 10.32 14.81
CA ARG A 356 0.38 11.74 14.52
C ARG A 356 0.65 12.05 13.06
N GLY A 357 -0.39 12.46 12.36
CA GLY A 357 -0.34 13.05 11.03
C GLY A 357 -0.09 12.10 9.87
N TYR A 358 0.82 11.17 9.97
CA TYR A 358 1.35 10.45 8.82
C TYR A 358 1.18 8.94 8.94
N LEU A 359 0.05 8.42 8.45
CA LEU A 359 -0.23 6.98 8.44
C LEU A 359 0.07 6.36 7.09
N HIS A 360 0.65 5.16 7.13
CA HIS A 360 0.79 4.27 5.98
C HIS A 360 0.22 2.89 6.29
N ALA A 361 -0.27 2.19 5.26
CA ALA A 361 -0.55 0.78 5.33
C ALA A 361 0.67 0.00 4.86
N CYS A 362 1.20 -0.89 5.68
CA CYS A 362 2.19 -1.86 5.20
C CYS A 362 1.53 -2.92 4.32
N GLY A 363 2.32 -3.59 3.49
CA GLY A 363 1.86 -4.75 2.72
C GLY A 363 1.57 -5.93 3.64
N GLY A 364 0.69 -6.82 3.18
CA GLY A 364 0.36 -8.05 3.86
C GLY A 364 -0.93 -8.00 4.67
N LEU A 365 -1.38 -9.18 5.00
CA LEU A 365 -2.48 -9.46 5.90
C LEU A 365 -2.13 -10.72 6.67
N CYS A 366 -2.16 -10.66 7.99
CA CYS A 366 -1.89 -11.81 8.83
C CYS A 366 -2.86 -11.86 10.02
N LEU A 367 -3.27 -13.07 10.37
CA LEU A 367 -4.09 -13.32 11.54
C LEU A 367 -3.19 -13.36 12.77
N VAL A 368 -3.44 -12.51 13.73
CA VAL A 368 -2.68 -12.43 15.00
C VAL A 368 -3.33 -13.31 16.07
N SER A 369 -4.67 -13.34 16.10
CA SER A 369 -5.45 -14.22 16.95
C SER A 369 -6.78 -14.56 16.27
N PRO A 370 -7.58 -15.53 16.76
CA PRO A 370 -8.90 -15.80 16.22
C PRO A 370 -9.86 -14.59 16.26
N GLU A 371 -9.54 -13.60 17.05
CA GLU A 371 -10.36 -12.40 17.29
C GLU A 371 -9.76 -11.14 16.64
N GLU A 372 -8.57 -11.24 16.03
CA GLU A 372 -7.80 -10.09 15.50
C GLU A 372 -7.18 -10.34 14.13
#